data_187ae48b106915fb86a866fc352c69dd
#
_entry.id   187ae48b106915fb86a866fc352c69dd
#
_cell.length_a   1.000
_cell.length_b   1.000
_cell.length_c   1.000
_cell.angle_alpha   90.00
_cell.angle_beta   90.00
_cell.angle_gamma   90.00
#
_symmetry.space_group_name_H-M   'P 1'
#
loop_
_entity.id
_entity.type
_entity.pdbx_description
1 polymer ?
#
loop_
_entity_poly.entity_id
_entity_poly.type
_entity_poly.pdbx_seq_one_letter_code
_entity_poly.pdbx_strand_id
1 'polypeptide(L)'
;MVRPTSTSRVRISSGAQIVREGEQDDCAYLIERGHMEVFTERGGRRIVLARLGPGQYFGEMGLLQNSIRTASVMALEPSVLRPITREVFNRLLQRQPKSILPLIQVLFERLRIMNLKYLLALETQSAASADASTSANASRSDSLPCGVLTLVGETPLTRMIVGEEGLAIRKFPFRIGLEAREGDAFALNDLSLPQTFQQNVSQHQCTIDLAPDGTLLVQDRGSIVGTIVNGQRLGTRMKRLEAALIRSENTLILGGATSPLRFRLLFRSEISPI
;
A
#
# COMPACT_ATOMS: atom_id res chain seq x y z
N MET A 1 29.34 -5.76 -1.71
CA MET A 1 28.16 -4.90 -1.48
C MET A 1 28.64 -3.46 -1.31
N VAL A 2 28.25 -2.54 -2.18
CA VAL A 2 28.71 -1.15 -2.14
C VAL A 2 27.88 -0.43 -1.08
N ARG A 3 28.46 -0.10 0.07
CA ARG A 3 27.80 0.81 1.04
C ARG A 3 27.71 2.18 0.39
N PRO A 4 26.51 2.76 0.24
CA PRO A 4 26.39 4.12 -0.27
C PRO A 4 26.96 5.10 0.77
N THR A 5 28.16 5.60 0.51
CA THR A 5 28.82 6.62 1.35
C THR A 5 28.32 8.03 1.07
N SER A 6 27.32 8.20 0.20
CA SER A 6 26.88 9.49 -0.31
C SER A 6 25.36 9.50 -0.55
N THR A 7 24.79 10.68 -0.50
CA THR A 7 23.38 11.01 -0.82
C THR A 7 23.01 10.71 -2.29
N SER A 8 23.89 10.03 -3.03
CA SER A 8 23.73 9.72 -4.45
C SER A 8 22.66 8.65 -4.64
N ARG A 9 21.86 8.82 -5.71
CA ARG A 9 20.86 7.82 -6.13
C ARG A 9 21.52 6.50 -6.47
N VAL A 10 20.91 5.41 -6.00
CA VAL A 10 21.34 4.04 -6.31
C VAL A 10 20.38 3.47 -7.36
N ARG A 11 20.95 3.03 -8.49
CA ARG A 11 20.20 2.33 -9.53
C ARG A 11 20.34 0.84 -9.31
N ILE A 12 19.23 0.13 -9.38
CA ILE A 12 19.14 -1.31 -9.11
C ILE A 12 18.45 -1.99 -10.27
N SER A 13 19.05 -3.09 -10.74
CA SER A 13 18.47 -3.93 -11.79
C SER A 13 17.31 -4.76 -11.25
N SER A 14 16.41 -5.17 -12.12
CA SER A 14 15.36 -6.14 -11.80
C SER A 14 15.95 -7.42 -11.21
N GLY A 15 15.33 -7.97 -10.18
CA GLY A 15 15.77 -9.17 -9.46
C GLY A 15 16.94 -8.96 -8.49
N ALA A 16 17.56 -7.77 -8.46
CA ALA A 16 18.66 -7.52 -7.54
C ALA A 16 18.16 -7.27 -6.12
N GLN A 17 18.78 -7.92 -5.15
CA GLN A 17 18.51 -7.77 -3.72
C GLN A 17 19.38 -6.66 -3.12
N ILE A 18 18.75 -5.68 -2.46
CA ILE A 18 19.43 -4.53 -1.85
C ILE A 18 19.58 -4.68 -0.33
N VAL A 19 18.63 -5.37 0.31
CA VAL A 19 18.61 -5.63 1.74
C VAL A 19 18.45 -7.13 1.96
N ARG A 20 19.24 -7.71 2.87
CA ARG A 20 19.09 -9.10 3.29
C ARG A 20 18.69 -9.18 4.75
N GLU A 21 17.72 -10.05 5.03
CA GLU A 21 17.32 -10.38 6.40
C GLU A 21 18.55 -10.86 7.22
N GLY A 22 18.66 -10.39 8.46
CA GLY A 22 19.76 -10.74 9.35
C GLY A 22 21.04 -9.91 9.18
N GLU A 23 21.20 -9.14 8.09
CA GLU A 23 22.34 -8.23 7.93
C GLU A 23 22.21 -7.00 8.84
N GLN A 24 23.34 -6.47 9.27
CA GLN A 24 23.39 -5.20 10.01
C GLN A 24 23.67 -4.06 9.05
N ASP A 25 22.76 -3.10 9.00
CA ASP A 25 22.89 -1.91 8.17
C ASP A 25 22.05 -0.77 8.78
N ASP A 26 22.54 0.47 8.65
CA ASP A 26 21.96 1.68 9.24
C ASP A 26 21.41 2.65 8.18
N CYS A 27 21.11 2.15 6.98
CA CYS A 27 20.60 2.94 5.88
C CYS A 27 19.12 2.60 5.60
N ALA A 28 18.26 3.61 5.51
CA ALA A 28 16.93 3.49 4.91
C ALA A 28 16.96 3.92 3.44
N TYR A 29 15.94 3.56 2.69
CA TYR A 29 15.83 3.87 1.27
C TYR A 29 14.46 4.43 0.95
N LEU A 30 14.41 5.56 0.23
CA LEU A 30 13.24 6.08 -0.44
C LEU A 30 13.21 5.54 -1.87
N ILE A 31 12.10 4.95 -2.29
CA ILE A 31 11.90 4.52 -3.66
C ILE A 31 11.50 5.75 -4.49
N GLU A 32 12.35 6.18 -5.41
CA GLU A 32 12.03 7.27 -6.34
C GLU A 32 11.36 6.75 -7.60
N ARG A 33 11.78 5.55 -8.07
CA ARG A 33 11.20 4.86 -9.24
C ARG A 33 11.29 3.36 -9.07
N GLY A 34 10.36 2.64 -9.68
CA GLY A 34 10.30 1.18 -9.67
C GLY A 34 9.57 0.63 -8.45
N HIS A 35 9.53 -0.70 -8.38
CA HIS A 35 8.83 -1.44 -7.33
C HIS A 35 9.76 -2.42 -6.65
N MET A 36 9.59 -2.56 -5.34
CA MET A 36 10.38 -3.43 -4.48
C MET A 36 9.48 -4.46 -3.82
N GLU A 37 9.98 -5.68 -3.63
CA GLU A 37 9.32 -6.72 -2.87
C GLU A 37 10.05 -6.96 -1.57
N VAL A 38 9.33 -6.87 -0.46
CA VAL A 38 9.81 -7.19 0.89
C VAL A 38 9.39 -8.61 1.21
N PHE A 39 10.34 -9.46 1.56
CA PHE A 39 10.10 -10.87 1.84
C PHE A 39 10.98 -11.40 2.96
N THR A 40 10.59 -12.53 3.51
CA THR A 40 11.37 -13.34 4.45
C THR A 40 11.41 -14.78 3.96
N GLU A 41 12.39 -15.54 4.41
CA GLU A 41 12.47 -16.98 4.14
C GLU A 41 12.28 -17.76 5.43
N ARG A 42 11.32 -18.70 5.43
CA ARG A 42 11.04 -19.57 6.56
C ARG A 42 10.84 -21.00 6.05
N GLY A 43 11.64 -21.94 6.59
CA GLY A 43 11.56 -23.35 6.20
C GLY A 43 11.80 -23.58 4.70
N GLY A 44 12.69 -22.81 4.07
CA GLY A 44 12.97 -22.88 2.64
C GLY A 44 11.88 -22.30 1.73
N ARG A 45 10.86 -21.66 2.31
CA ARG A 45 9.79 -20.98 1.55
C ARG A 45 9.93 -19.47 1.66
N ARG A 46 9.80 -18.80 0.52
CA ARG A 46 9.74 -17.35 0.45
C ARG A 46 8.33 -16.88 0.80
N ILE A 47 8.25 -15.99 1.78
CA ILE A 47 7.00 -15.37 2.24
C ILE A 47 7.09 -13.88 1.90
N VAL A 48 6.24 -13.41 1.02
CA VAL A 48 6.16 -12.00 0.65
C VAL A 48 5.39 -11.25 1.73
N LEU A 49 6.03 -10.24 2.30
CA LEU A 49 5.48 -9.40 3.38
C LEU A 49 4.79 -8.15 2.83
N ALA A 50 5.39 -7.52 1.79
CA ALA A 50 4.86 -6.32 1.18
C ALA A 50 5.46 -6.09 -0.22
N ARG A 51 4.75 -5.33 -1.05
CA ARG A 51 5.28 -4.69 -2.27
C ARG A 51 5.25 -3.19 -2.08
N LEU A 52 6.34 -2.54 -2.43
CA LEU A 52 6.55 -1.12 -2.21
C LEU A 52 6.79 -0.44 -3.54
N GLY A 53 6.17 0.73 -3.73
CA GLY A 53 6.30 1.55 -4.93
C GLY A 53 6.94 2.92 -4.68
N PRO A 54 6.98 3.78 -5.70
CA PRO A 54 7.54 5.13 -5.59
C PRO A 54 6.94 5.94 -4.44
N GLY A 55 7.78 6.71 -3.73
CA GLY A 55 7.41 7.50 -2.56
C GLY A 55 7.35 6.70 -1.25
N GLN A 56 7.54 5.38 -1.27
CA GLN A 56 7.60 4.58 -0.06
C GLN A 56 9.03 4.36 0.42
N TYR A 57 9.15 4.06 1.72
CA TYR A 57 10.41 3.83 2.41
C TYR A 57 10.53 2.39 2.87
N PHE A 58 11.77 1.89 2.92
CA PHE A 58 12.11 0.61 3.57
C PHE A 58 13.47 0.69 4.25
N GLY A 59 13.73 -0.26 5.16
CA GLY A 59 14.97 -0.33 5.91
C GLY A 59 15.08 0.68 7.07
N GLU A 60 14.00 1.39 7.36
CA GLU A 60 13.90 2.42 8.40
C GLU A 60 14.16 1.89 9.82
N MET A 61 13.84 0.62 10.08
CA MET A 61 14.05 0.02 11.40
C MET A 61 15.55 -0.07 11.72
N GLY A 62 16.39 -0.44 10.74
CA GLY A 62 17.84 -0.44 10.91
C GLY A 62 18.40 0.97 11.19
N LEU A 63 17.85 1.97 10.51
CA LEU A 63 18.22 3.37 10.69
C LEU A 63 17.92 3.89 12.10
N LEU A 64 16.74 3.55 12.64
CA LEU A 64 16.26 4.08 13.93
C LEU A 64 16.83 3.33 15.14
N GLN A 65 16.92 2.01 15.06
CA GLN A 65 17.23 1.16 16.19
C GLN A 65 18.63 0.54 16.17
N ASN A 66 19.41 0.78 15.11
CA ASN A 66 20.70 0.10 14.90
C ASN A 66 20.55 -1.43 14.95
N SER A 67 19.44 -1.93 14.45
CA SER A 67 19.04 -3.34 14.53
C SER A 67 19.41 -4.08 13.24
N ILE A 68 19.40 -5.40 13.32
CA ILE A 68 19.51 -6.26 12.15
C ILE A 68 18.28 -6.10 11.24
N ARG A 69 18.46 -6.32 9.96
CA ARG A 69 17.38 -6.31 8.97
C ARG A 69 16.37 -7.41 9.26
N THR A 70 15.11 -7.04 9.41
CA THR A 70 14.02 -7.97 9.75
C THR A 70 13.41 -8.67 8.54
N ALA A 71 13.77 -8.23 7.33
CA ALA A 71 13.32 -8.80 6.08
C ALA A 71 14.31 -8.48 4.95
N SER A 72 14.23 -9.26 3.88
CA SER A 72 14.95 -9.02 2.63
C SER A 72 14.13 -8.12 1.70
N VAL A 73 14.82 -7.31 0.85
CA VAL A 73 14.17 -6.45 -0.15
C VAL A 73 14.84 -6.61 -1.49
N MET A 74 14.04 -6.84 -2.53
CA MET A 74 14.46 -7.08 -3.91
C MET A 74 13.71 -6.17 -4.86
N ALA A 75 14.37 -5.73 -5.94
CA ALA A 75 13.74 -4.96 -7.00
C ALA A 75 12.93 -5.88 -7.93
N LEU A 76 11.65 -5.54 -8.17
CA LEU A 76 10.81 -6.26 -9.14
C LEU A 76 11.08 -5.80 -10.58
N GLU A 77 11.57 -4.58 -10.75
CA GLU A 77 11.91 -3.95 -12.02
C GLU A 77 13.11 -3.02 -11.84
N PRO A 78 13.71 -2.49 -12.92
CA PRO A 78 14.78 -1.50 -12.80
C PRO A 78 14.31 -0.31 -11.95
N SER A 79 14.99 -0.07 -10.84
CA SER A 79 14.54 0.85 -9.78
C SER A 79 15.61 1.90 -9.46
N VAL A 80 15.15 3.05 -8.95
CA VAL A 80 16.01 4.14 -8.47
C VAL A 80 15.66 4.41 -7.01
N LEU A 81 16.65 4.29 -6.15
CA LEU A 81 16.52 4.48 -4.71
C LEU A 81 17.36 5.67 -4.25
N ARG A 82 16.86 6.39 -3.27
CA ARG A 82 17.61 7.41 -2.54
C ARG A 82 17.95 6.88 -1.16
N PRO A 83 19.24 6.65 -0.86
CA PRO A 83 19.66 6.21 0.46
C PRO A 83 19.52 7.37 1.48
N ILE A 84 19.14 7.00 2.69
CA ILE A 84 19.06 7.89 3.86
C ILE A 84 19.90 7.25 4.94
N THR A 85 21.16 7.69 5.03
CA THR A 85 22.07 7.25 6.08
C THR A 85 21.72 7.88 7.42
N ARG A 86 22.24 7.33 8.51
CA ARG A 86 22.06 7.89 9.86
C ARG A 86 22.53 9.34 9.96
N GLU A 87 23.63 9.70 9.30
CA GLU A 87 24.13 11.07 9.30
C GLU A 87 23.20 12.02 8.56
N VAL A 88 22.64 11.59 7.40
CA VAL A 88 21.63 12.36 6.67
C VAL A 88 20.38 12.54 7.51
N PHE A 89 19.92 11.47 8.15
CA PHE A 89 18.75 11.47 9.02
C PHE A 89 18.96 12.45 10.21
N ASN A 90 20.07 12.34 10.92
CA ASN A 90 20.39 13.24 12.05
C ASN A 90 20.52 14.70 11.62
N ARG A 91 21.10 14.94 10.45
CA ARG A 91 21.20 16.30 9.89
C ARG A 91 19.82 16.89 9.54
N LEU A 92 18.92 16.07 8.99
CA LEU A 92 17.55 16.48 8.71
C LEU A 92 16.77 16.75 10.00
N LEU A 93 16.93 15.92 11.04
CA LEU A 93 16.34 16.14 12.36
C LEU A 93 16.73 17.49 12.95
N GLN A 94 18.02 17.84 12.86
CA GLN A 94 18.53 19.07 13.45
C GLN A 94 18.18 20.34 12.65
N ARG A 95 18.23 20.25 11.30
CA ARG A 95 18.08 21.43 10.44
C ARG A 95 16.67 21.62 9.88
N GLN A 96 15.96 20.53 9.63
CA GLN A 96 14.64 20.53 9.00
C GLN A 96 13.75 19.41 9.60
N PRO A 97 13.35 19.51 10.87
CA PRO A 97 12.58 18.45 11.53
C PRO A 97 11.26 18.11 10.79
N LYS A 98 10.66 19.07 10.12
CA LYS A 98 9.46 18.84 9.29
C LYS A 98 9.70 17.86 8.14
N SER A 99 10.93 17.74 7.62
CA SER A 99 11.27 16.80 6.53
C SER A 99 11.25 15.34 6.95
N ILE A 100 11.22 15.05 8.25
CA ILE A 100 11.19 13.68 8.79
C ILE A 100 9.77 13.26 9.15
N LEU A 101 8.84 14.19 9.30
CA LEU A 101 7.44 13.88 9.60
C LEU A 101 6.83 12.82 8.66
N PRO A 102 7.09 12.83 7.34
CA PRO A 102 6.57 11.79 6.46
C PRO A 102 7.10 10.39 6.75
N LEU A 103 8.37 10.27 7.11
CA LEU A 103 8.92 8.98 7.51
C LEU A 103 8.26 8.48 8.80
N ILE A 104 8.07 9.37 9.77
CA ILE A 104 7.37 9.07 11.02
C ILE A 104 5.91 8.66 10.75
N GLN A 105 5.21 9.38 9.89
CA GLN A 105 3.83 9.05 9.51
C GLN A 105 3.71 7.66 8.88
N VAL A 106 4.63 7.30 7.96
CA VAL A 106 4.68 5.97 7.37
C VAL A 106 4.90 4.89 8.42
N LEU A 107 5.77 5.13 9.40
CA LEU A 107 6.01 4.19 10.51
C LEU A 107 4.78 4.00 11.38
N PHE A 108 4.11 5.09 11.76
CA PHE A 108 2.86 5.01 12.53
C PHE A 108 1.76 4.29 11.76
N GLU A 109 1.64 4.53 10.46
CA GLU A 109 0.67 3.84 9.61
C GLU A 109 0.95 2.33 9.54
N ARG A 110 2.20 1.93 9.31
CA ARG A 110 2.60 0.52 9.32
C ARG A 110 2.34 -0.15 10.68
N LEU A 111 2.71 0.52 11.77
CA LEU A 111 2.46 0.02 13.13
C LEU A 111 0.96 -0.15 13.39
N ARG A 112 0.15 0.81 12.97
CA ARG A 112 -1.31 0.77 13.11
C ARG A 112 -1.92 -0.40 12.34
N ILE A 113 -1.52 -0.59 11.06
CA ILE A 113 -1.99 -1.71 10.23
C ILE A 113 -1.54 -3.05 10.84
N MET A 114 -0.31 -3.15 11.32
CA MET A 114 0.22 -4.35 11.95
C MET A 114 -0.52 -4.71 13.23
N ASN A 115 -0.78 -3.72 14.11
CA ASN A 115 -1.56 -3.93 15.32
C ASN A 115 -2.98 -4.40 15.01
N LEU A 116 -3.62 -3.86 13.97
CA LEU A 116 -4.96 -4.28 13.56
C LEU A 116 -4.96 -5.71 13.00
N LYS A 117 -3.98 -6.06 12.16
CA LYS A 117 -3.83 -7.45 11.68
C LYS A 117 -3.59 -8.43 12.83
N TYR A 118 -2.80 -8.03 13.83
CA TYR A 118 -2.58 -8.84 15.03
C TYR A 118 -3.85 -9.06 15.84
N LEU A 119 -4.65 -8.01 16.08
CA LEU A 119 -5.92 -8.12 16.78
C LEU A 119 -6.91 -9.04 16.04
N LEU A 120 -7.00 -8.90 14.70
CA LEU A 120 -7.84 -9.78 13.88
C LEU A 120 -7.37 -11.24 13.92
N ALA A 121 -6.05 -11.48 13.93
CA ALA A 121 -5.50 -12.83 14.05
C ALA A 121 -5.81 -13.47 15.41
N LEU A 122 -5.79 -12.71 16.50
CA LEU A 122 -6.19 -13.19 17.82
C LEU A 122 -7.67 -13.56 17.88
N GLU A 123 -8.54 -12.76 17.27
CA GLU A 123 -9.97 -13.04 17.23
C GLU A 123 -10.30 -14.30 16.40
N THR A 124 -9.60 -14.50 15.27
CA THR A 124 -9.76 -15.71 14.44
C THR A 124 -9.27 -16.98 15.16
N GLN A 125 -8.22 -16.88 15.97
CA GLN A 125 -7.76 -18.01 16.79
C GLN A 125 -8.74 -18.35 17.90
N SER A 126 -9.41 -17.36 18.52
CA SER A 126 -10.43 -17.61 19.55
C SER A 126 -11.73 -18.19 18.96
N ALA A 127 -12.06 -17.85 17.71
CA ALA A 127 -13.21 -18.42 17.00
C ALA A 127 -12.95 -19.85 16.50
N ALA A 128 -11.73 -20.18 16.09
CA ALA A 128 -11.34 -21.49 15.62
C ALA A 128 -11.33 -22.57 16.71
N SER A 129 -11.36 -22.18 18.00
CA SER A 129 -11.52 -23.11 19.12
C SER A 129 -12.99 -23.44 19.44
N ALA A 130 -13.96 -22.79 18.78
CA ALA A 130 -15.39 -22.98 19.03
C ALA A 130 -16.14 -23.77 17.95
N ASP A 131 -15.61 -23.92 16.73
CA ASP A 131 -16.28 -24.66 15.65
C ASP A 131 -15.30 -25.46 14.78
N ALA A 132 -15.05 -26.69 15.22
CA ALA A 132 -14.51 -27.73 14.35
C ALA A 132 -15.68 -28.45 13.65
N SER A 133 -16.29 -27.83 12.66
CA SER A 133 -17.04 -28.55 11.60
C SER A 133 -17.70 -27.54 10.65
N THR A 134 -17.12 -27.30 9.53
CA THR A 134 -17.78 -27.33 8.22
C THR A 134 -16.76 -27.04 7.12
N SER A 135 -16.59 -28.03 6.31
CA SER A 135 -15.68 -28.21 5.21
C SER A 135 -15.89 -27.24 4.04
N ALA A 136 -14.75 -26.92 3.44
CA ALA A 136 -14.48 -27.03 1.99
C ALA A 136 -15.48 -26.40 1.00
N ASN A 137 -15.04 -25.36 0.34
CA ASN A 137 -14.94 -25.27 -1.12
C ASN A 137 -14.72 -23.82 -1.55
N ALA A 138 -13.51 -23.49 -1.90
CA ALA A 138 -13.24 -22.45 -2.86
C ALA A 138 -11.90 -22.73 -3.55
N SER A 139 -11.89 -23.80 -4.34
CA SER A 139 -10.96 -23.95 -5.46
C SER A 139 -11.53 -23.15 -6.61
N ARG A 140 -10.84 -22.08 -6.99
CA ARG A 140 -10.68 -21.66 -8.40
C ARG A 140 -9.78 -20.44 -8.40
N SER A 141 -8.52 -20.70 -8.71
CA SER A 141 -7.59 -19.72 -9.23
C SER A 141 -8.05 -19.37 -10.65
N ASP A 142 -8.94 -18.37 -10.77
CA ASP A 142 -9.03 -17.63 -12.01
C ASP A 142 -7.94 -16.55 -11.95
N SER A 143 -6.82 -16.84 -12.60
CA SER A 143 -5.83 -15.84 -12.96
C SER A 143 -6.56 -14.71 -13.67
N LEU A 144 -6.53 -13.51 -13.06
CA LEU A 144 -7.11 -12.32 -13.70
C LEU A 144 -6.47 -12.15 -15.07
N PRO A 145 -7.29 -11.97 -16.13
CA PRO A 145 -6.77 -11.71 -17.46
C PRO A 145 -5.95 -10.43 -17.46
N CYS A 146 -4.91 -10.39 -18.25
CA CYS A 146 -4.13 -9.19 -18.53
C CYS A 146 -5.09 -8.08 -18.97
N GLY A 147 -5.42 -7.16 -18.07
CA GLY A 147 -6.42 -6.13 -18.30
C GLY A 147 -6.13 -4.88 -17.46
N VAL A 148 -6.65 -3.75 -17.92
CA VAL A 148 -6.53 -2.46 -17.24
C VAL A 148 -7.67 -2.33 -16.22
N LEU A 149 -7.32 -2.10 -14.94
CA LEU A 149 -8.29 -1.72 -13.93
C LEU A 149 -8.63 -0.23 -14.12
N THR A 150 -9.91 0.08 -14.27
CA THR A 150 -10.38 1.46 -14.44
C THR A 150 -11.28 1.87 -13.28
N LEU A 151 -10.98 3.01 -12.66
CA LEU A 151 -11.81 3.65 -11.64
C LEU A 151 -12.78 4.62 -12.33
N VAL A 152 -14.07 4.33 -12.28
CA VAL A 152 -15.13 5.12 -12.93
C VAL A 152 -16.00 5.79 -11.87
N GLY A 153 -16.35 7.06 -12.09
CA GLY A 153 -17.25 7.80 -11.21
C GLY A 153 -18.72 7.38 -11.38
N GLU A 154 -19.43 7.07 -10.30
CA GLU A 154 -20.86 6.79 -10.32
C GLU A 154 -21.70 8.06 -10.21
N THR A 155 -21.23 9.05 -9.47
CA THR A 155 -21.93 10.32 -9.25
C THR A 155 -21.37 11.40 -10.18
N PRO A 156 -22.15 12.48 -10.48
CA PRO A 156 -21.60 13.60 -11.24
C PRO A 156 -20.31 14.15 -10.62
N LEU A 157 -20.24 14.20 -9.30
CA LEU A 157 -19.07 14.65 -8.55
C LEU A 157 -17.86 13.76 -8.80
N THR A 158 -18.02 12.45 -8.72
CA THR A 158 -16.90 11.51 -8.93
C THR A 158 -16.47 11.44 -10.40
N ARG A 159 -17.37 11.67 -11.34
CA ARG A 159 -17.02 11.82 -12.76
C ARG A 159 -16.17 13.05 -13.02
N MET A 160 -16.47 14.17 -12.35
CA MET A 160 -15.60 15.36 -12.42
C MET A 160 -14.18 15.08 -11.90
N ILE A 161 -14.04 14.19 -10.91
CA ILE A 161 -12.75 13.85 -10.30
C ILE A 161 -11.92 12.94 -11.20
N VAL A 162 -12.51 11.88 -11.75
CA VAL A 162 -11.79 10.84 -12.51
C VAL A 162 -11.96 10.94 -14.02
N GLY A 163 -12.77 11.88 -14.51
CA GLY A 163 -13.16 12.02 -15.90
C GLY A 163 -14.35 11.12 -16.29
N GLU A 164 -15.00 11.43 -17.40
CA GLU A 164 -16.19 10.67 -17.88
C GLU A 164 -15.82 9.23 -18.28
N GLU A 165 -14.62 9.02 -18.84
CA GLU A 165 -14.12 7.70 -19.20
C GLU A 165 -13.51 6.92 -18.03
N GLY A 166 -13.30 7.60 -16.88
CA GLY A 166 -12.65 7.07 -15.70
C GLY A 166 -11.13 7.15 -15.75
N LEU A 167 -10.50 6.77 -14.65
CA LEU A 167 -9.07 6.79 -14.44
C LEU A 167 -8.49 5.37 -14.54
N ALA A 168 -7.60 5.14 -15.50
CA ALA A 168 -6.91 3.87 -15.65
C ALA A 168 -5.83 3.69 -14.56
N ILE A 169 -5.95 2.62 -13.78
CA ILE A 169 -4.98 2.24 -12.74
C ILE A 169 -3.98 1.27 -13.37
N ARG A 170 -2.75 1.73 -13.57
CA ARG A 170 -1.66 0.96 -14.20
C ARG A 170 -0.53 0.61 -13.25
N LYS A 171 -0.57 1.15 -12.03
CA LYS A 171 0.48 0.96 -11.02
C LYS A 171 -0.15 0.55 -9.69
N PHE A 172 0.47 -0.43 -9.04
CA PHE A 172 0.10 -0.88 -7.70
C PHE A 172 1.31 -0.77 -6.76
N PRO A 173 1.12 -0.41 -5.49
CA PRO A 173 -0.14 0.01 -4.87
C PRO A 173 -0.64 1.37 -5.40
N PHE A 174 -1.96 1.48 -5.66
CA PHE A 174 -2.62 2.73 -6.03
C PHE A 174 -3.34 3.31 -4.82
N ARG A 175 -2.95 4.50 -4.39
CA ARG A 175 -3.38 5.11 -3.13
C ARG A 175 -4.38 6.22 -3.38
N ILE A 176 -5.42 6.25 -2.53
CA ILE A 176 -6.49 7.25 -2.58
C ILE A 176 -6.58 7.93 -1.21
N GLY A 177 -6.72 9.26 -1.21
CA GLY A 177 -6.91 10.05 0.00
C GLY A 177 -7.05 11.53 -0.30
N LEU A 178 -7.03 12.37 0.74
CA LEU A 178 -7.07 13.82 0.55
C LEU A 178 -5.74 14.35 -0.01
N GLU A 179 -5.82 15.47 -0.71
CA GLU A 179 -4.64 16.23 -1.11
C GLU A 179 -3.83 16.70 0.10
N ALA A 180 -2.52 16.83 -0.09
CA ALA A 180 -1.63 17.34 0.95
C ALA A 180 -2.03 18.74 1.37
N ARG A 181 -1.91 19.04 2.66
CA ARG A 181 -2.03 20.42 3.14
C ARG A 181 -0.75 21.19 2.80
N GLU A 182 -0.87 22.52 2.69
CA GLU A 182 0.27 23.40 2.45
C GLU A 182 1.39 23.13 3.49
N GLY A 183 2.56 22.73 3.01
CA GLY A 183 3.68 22.27 3.87
C GLY A 183 3.79 20.76 4.05
N ASP A 184 2.83 19.96 3.64
CA ASP A 184 2.90 18.51 3.59
C ASP A 184 3.56 18.08 2.26
N ALA A 185 4.89 18.05 2.24
CA ALA A 185 5.68 17.80 1.02
C ALA A 185 5.49 16.37 0.44
N PHE A 186 4.59 15.55 1.00
CA PHE A 186 4.48 14.14 0.70
C PHE A 186 3.03 13.65 0.64
N ALA A 187 2.30 14.14 -0.35
CA ALA A 187 1.06 13.50 -0.77
C ALA A 187 1.40 12.11 -1.32
N LEU A 188 1.24 11.09 -0.49
CA LEU A 188 1.44 9.68 -0.87
C LEU A 188 0.21 9.12 -1.59
N ASN A 189 -0.67 9.97 -2.14
CA ASN A 189 -1.87 9.54 -2.84
C ASN A 189 -1.67 9.68 -4.35
N ASP A 190 -1.99 8.61 -5.09
CA ASP A 190 -2.00 8.60 -6.55
C ASP A 190 -3.28 9.27 -7.08
N LEU A 191 -4.38 9.17 -6.33
CA LEU A 191 -5.58 9.99 -6.50
C LEU A 191 -5.78 10.86 -5.26
N SER A 192 -5.53 12.16 -5.41
CA SER A 192 -5.71 13.16 -4.36
C SER A 192 -7.07 13.84 -4.51
N LEU A 193 -7.87 13.78 -3.46
CA LEU A 193 -9.19 14.41 -3.39
C LEU A 193 -9.08 15.76 -2.66
N PRO A 194 -9.84 16.78 -3.08
CA PRO A 194 -9.85 18.08 -2.43
C PRO A 194 -10.12 18.03 -0.93
N GLN A 195 -9.50 18.92 -0.17
CA GLN A 195 -9.68 19.03 1.29
C GLN A 195 -11.13 19.30 1.72
N THR A 196 -11.98 19.75 0.80
CA THR A 196 -13.43 19.93 1.04
C THR A 196 -14.13 18.63 1.42
N PHE A 197 -13.53 17.47 1.10
CA PHE A 197 -14.08 16.15 1.44
C PHE A 197 -13.57 15.58 2.78
N GLN A 198 -12.88 16.36 3.59
CA GLN A 198 -12.30 15.91 4.87
C GLN A 198 -13.31 15.29 5.86
N GLN A 199 -14.61 15.57 5.72
CA GLN A 199 -15.64 14.94 6.54
C GLN A 199 -15.92 13.48 6.12
N ASN A 200 -15.67 13.13 4.88
CA ASN A 200 -15.96 11.82 4.29
C ASN A 200 -14.70 10.99 4.05
N VAL A 201 -13.57 11.64 3.80
CA VAL A 201 -12.31 11.01 3.39
C VAL A 201 -11.18 11.42 4.32
N SER A 202 -10.35 10.47 4.66
CA SER A 202 -9.13 10.69 5.42
C SER A 202 -7.94 11.03 4.52
N GLN A 203 -6.88 11.63 5.08
CA GLN A 203 -5.61 11.89 4.39
C GLN A 203 -5.09 10.63 3.68
N HIS A 204 -5.16 9.50 4.36
CA HIS A 204 -4.83 8.17 3.89
C HIS A 204 -6.11 7.32 3.95
N GLN A 205 -6.87 7.26 2.85
CA GLN A 205 -8.17 6.62 2.86
C GLN A 205 -8.06 5.12 2.59
N CYS A 206 -7.63 4.74 1.39
CA CYS A 206 -7.46 3.35 1.01
C CYS A 206 -6.36 3.17 -0.03
N THR A 207 -5.97 1.93 -0.24
CA THR A 207 -5.05 1.50 -1.29
C THR A 207 -5.69 0.38 -2.08
N ILE A 208 -5.52 0.40 -3.39
CA ILE A 208 -5.80 -0.75 -4.27
C ILE A 208 -4.44 -1.38 -4.55
N ASP A 209 -4.30 -2.66 -4.22
CA ASP A 209 -3.03 -3.39 -4.32
C ASP A 209 -3.20 -4.73 -5.00
N LEU A 210 -2.11 -5.24 -5.54
CA LEU A 210 -2.04 -6.55 -6.17
C LEU A 210 -1.34 -7.52 -5.23
N ALA A 211 -2.09 -8.49 -4.71
CA ALA A 211 -1.54 -9.54 -3.87
C ALA A 211 -0.58 -10.46 -4.64
N PRO A 212 0.31 -11.21 -3.95
CA PRO A 212 1.27 -12.10 -4.59
C PRO A 212 0.65 -13.18 -5.50
N ASP A 213 -0.58 -13.59 -5.20
CA ASP A 213 -1.36 -14.55 -5.98
C ASP A 213 -2.07 -13.95 -7.20
N GLY A 214 -1.88 -12.66 -7.46
CA GLY A 214 -2.54 -11.93 -8.53
C GLY A 214 -3.91 -11.36 -8.15
N THR A 215 -4.41 -11.58 -6.95
CA THR A 215 -5.69 -11.02 -6.49
C THR A 215 -5.55 -9.52 -6.25
N LEU A 216 -6.49 -8.73 -6.79
CA LEU A 216 -6.58 -7.31 -6.45
C LEU A 216 -7.34 -7.12 -5.14
N LEU A 217 -6.76 -6.31 -4.26
CA LEU A 217 -7.29 -6.02 -2.93
C LEU A 217 -7.52 -4.53 -2.78
N VAL A 218 -8.62 -4.14 -2.15
CA VAL A 218 -8.77 -2.80 -1.57
C VAL A 218 -8.48 -2.90 -0.08
N GLN A 219 -7.52 -2.12 0.40
CA GLN A 219 -7.14 -2.05 1.81
C GLN A 219 -7.45 -0.66 2.37
N ASP A 220 -8.22 -0.60 3.46
CA ASP A 220 -8.43 0.64 4.21
C ASP A 220 -7.16 0.99 4.98
N ARG A 221 -6.69 2.24 4.84
CA ARG A 221 -5.44 2.73 5.47
C ARG A 221 -5.66 3.33 6.86
N GLY A 222 -6.71 2.88 7.54
CA GLY A 222 -7.11 3.36 8.84
C GLY A 222 -7.93 4.65 8.77
N SER A 223 -8.79 4.74 7.80
CA SER A 223 -9.70 5.88 7.62
C SER A 223 -10.64 6.07 8.81
N ILE A 224 -11.06 7.31 9.05
CA ILE A 224 -11.94 7.65 10.19
C ILE A 224 -13.37 7.15 9.96
N VAL A 225 -13.88 7.33 8.74
CA VAL A 225 -15.27 7.01 8.38
C VAL A 225 -15.40 5.64 7.75
N GLY A 226 -14.33 5.10 7.21
CA GLY A 226 -14.26 3.78 6.57
C GLY A 226 -14.30 3.85 5.05
N THR A 227 -14.14 2.68 4.44
CA THR A 227 -14.23 2.43 3.00
C THR A 227 -15.24 1.32 2.78
N ILE A 228 -16.06 1.37 1.73
CA ILE A 228 -17.03 0.31 1.41
C ILE A 228 -16.67 -0.29 0.05
N VAL A 229 -16.52 -1.61 0.00
CA VAL A 229 -16.23 -2.36 -1.23
C VAL A 229 -17.30 -3.44 -1.39
N ASN A 230 -18.04 -3.43 -2.50
CA ASN A 230 -19.10 -4.39 -2.77
C ASN A 230 -20.11 -4.54 -1.60
N GLY A 231 -20.43 -3.43 -0.94
CA GLY A 231 -21.29 -3.42 0.24
C GLY A 231 -20.61 -3.81 1.56
N GLN A 232 -19.38 -4.30 1.53
CA GLN A 232 -18.61 -4.64 2.73
C GLN A 232 -17.90 -3.40 3.27
N ARG A 233 -18.12 -3.07 4.54
CA ARG A 233 -17.44 -1.96 5.22
C ARG A 233 -16.06 -2.37 5.69
N LEU A 234 -15.05 -1.59 5.30
CA LEU A 234 -13.67 -1.69 5.75
C LEU A 234 -13.34 -0.52 6.67
N GLY A 235 -12.42 -0.72 7.58
CA GLY A 235 -11.90 0.33 8.46
C GLY A 235 -11.69 -0.15 9.87
N THR A 236 -11.03 0.70 10.65
CA THR A 236 -10.58 0.41 12.02
C THR A 236 -11.70 -0.04 12.95
N ARG A 237 -12.91 0.57 12.80
CA ARG A 237 -14.07 0.25 13.65
C ARG A 237 -14.81 -1.01 13.22
N MET A 238 -14.53 -1.54 12.02
CA MET A 238 -15.27 -2.64 11.41
C MET A 238 -14.57 -3.99 11.54
N LYS A 239 -13.39 -4.02 12.18
CA LYS A 239 -12.55 -5.23 12.35
C LYS A 239 -12.16 -5.90 11.02
N ARG A 240 -12.34 -5.20 9.90
CA ARG A 240 -11.98 -5.66 8.56
C ARG A 240 -11.26 -4.54 7.82
N LEU A 241 -10.07 -4.81 7.32
CA LEU A 241 -9.23 -3.80 6.68
C LEU A 241 -9.14 -3.96 5.18
N GLU A 242 -9.47 -5.14 4.63
CA GLU A 242 -9.29 -5.43 3.22
C GLU A 242 -10.47 -6.21 2.64
N ALA A 243 -10.68 -6.04 1.34
CA ALA A 243 -11.63 -6.80 0.55
C ALA A 243 -11.05 -7.10 -0.84
N ALA A 244 -11.26 -8.33 -1.31
CA ALA A 244 -10.85 -8.74 -2.65
C ALA A 244 -11.82 -8.18 -3.72
N LEU A 245 -11.26 -7.79 -4.86
CA LEU A 245 -12.00 -7.43 -6.06
C LEU A 245 -12.21 -8.69 -6.90
N ILE A 246 -13.30 -9.41 -6.62
CA ILE A 246 -13.58 -10.74 -7.18
C ILE A 246 -14.52 -10.71 -8.39
N ARG A 247 -14.96 -9.53 -8.83
CA ARG A 247 -15.92 -9.35 -9.91
C ARG A 247 -15.29 -8.53 -11.05
N SER A 248 -15.83 -8.66 -12.24
CA SER A 248 -15.49 -7.77 -13.37
C SER A 248 -15.85 -6.31 -13.08
N GLU A 249 -16.87 -6.09 -12.26
CA GLU A 249 -17.31 -4.78 -11.78
C GLU A 249 -17.44 -4.82 -10.25
N ASN A 250 -16.77 -3.89 -9.57
CA ASN A 250 -16.78 -3.76 -8.11
C ASN A 250 -17.15 -2.33 -7.73
N THR A 251 -17.90 -2.16 -6.64
CA THR A 251 -18.23 -0.84 -6.11
C THR A 251 -17.24 -0.42 -5.05
N LEU A 252 -16.84 0.86 -5.07
CA LEU A 252 -15.98 1.49 -4.07
C LEU A 252 -16.62 2.79 -3.59
N ILE A 253 -16.87 2.90 -2.28
CA ILE A 253 -17.37 4.13 -1.66
C ILE A 253 -16.36 4.59 -0.62
N LEU A 254 -15.92 5.84 -0.73
CA LEU A 254 -15.01 6.44 0.24
C LEU A 254 -15.81 7.16 1.31
N GLY A 255 -15.69 6.69 2.57
CA GLY A 255 -16.49 7.18 3.68
C GLY A 255 -17.71 6.32 3.98
N GLY A 256 -18.74 6.93 4.60
CA GLY A 256 -19.96 6.22 4.99
C GLY A 256 -20.87 5.86 3.81
N ALA A 257 -21.92 5.06 4.07
CA ALA A 257 -22.84 4.58 3.03
C ALA A 257 -23.58 5.71 2.27
N THR A 258 -23.73 6.86 2.90
CA THR A 258 -24.34 8.06 2.31
C THR A 258 -23.35 8.99 1.63
N SER A 259 -22.07 8.60 1.56
CA SER A 259 -21.03 9.41 0.93
C SER A 259 -21.33 9.61 -0.57
N PRO A 260 -21.14 10.83 -1.09
CA PRO A 260 -21.27 11.09 -2.52
C PRO A 260 -20.09 10.57 -3.34
N LEU A 261 -19.02 10.14 -2.68
CA LEU A 261 -17.77 9.66 -3.31
C LEU A 261 -17.90 8.18 -3.64
N ARG A 262 -18.68 7.89 -4.67
CA ARG A 262 -19.01 6.55 -5.15
C ARG A 262 -18.34 6.29 -6.50
N PHE A 263 -17.66 5.17 -6.59
CA PHE A 263 -16.91 4.75 -7.77
C PHE A 263 -17.21 3.30 -8.12
N ARG A 264 -16.96 2.94 -9.37
CA ARG A 264 -16.88 1.56 -9.84
C ARG A 264 -15.46 1.24 -10.26
N LEU A 265 -15.01 0.06 -9.93
CA LEU A 265 -13.75 -0.52 -10.38
C LEU A 265 -14.06 -1.56 -11.45
N LEU A 266 -13.69 -1.27 -12.69
CA LEU A 266 -13.97 -2.10 -13.87
C LEU A 266 -12.69 -2.76 -14.37
N PHE A 267 -12.74 -4.09 -14.57
CA PHE A 267 -11.73 -4.80 -15.35
C PHE A 267 -12.10 -4.76 -16.82
N ARG A 268 -11.25 -4.15 -17.62
CA ARG A 268 -11.34 -4.24 -19.07
C ARG A 268 -10.21 -5.16 -19.54
N SER A 269 -10.54 -6.31 -20.12
CA SER A 269 -9.56 -7.09 -20.89
C SER A 269 -9.14 -6.24 -22.09
N GLU A 270 -7.85 -6.05 -22.28
CA GLU A 270 -7.36 -5.54 -23.56
C GLU A 270 -7.60 -6.62 -24.62
N ILE A 271 -8.74 -6.52 -25.30
CA ILE A 271 -8.92 -7.21 -26.59
C ILE A 271 -8.09 -6.39 -27.56
N SER A 272 -6.90 -6.89 -27.92
CA SER A 272 -6.18 -6.37 -29.10
C SER A 272 -7.13 -6.43 -30.30
N PRO A 273 -7.36 -5.33 -31.00
CA PRO A 273 -7.98 -5.42 -32.32
C PRO A 273 -6.99 -6.16 -33.23
N ILE A 274 -7.51 -7.22 -33.85
CA ILE A 274 -6.87 -7.96 -34.93
C ILE A 274 -6.68 -7.04 -36.14
#